data_98ac493db7a5126b1c566b4eefd73275
#
_entry.id   98ac493db7a5126b1c566b4eefd73275
#
_cell.length_a   1.000
_cell.length_b   1.000
_cell.length_c   1.000
_cell.angle_alpha   90.00
_cell.angle_beta   90.00
_cell.angle_gamma   90.00
#
_symmetry.space_group_name_H-M   'P 1'
#
loop_
_entity.id
_entity.type
_entity.pdbx_description
1 polymer ?
#
loop_
_entity_poly.entity_id
_entity_poly.type
_entity_poly.pdbx_seq_one_letter_code
_entity_poly.pdbx_strand_id
1 'polypeptide(L)'
;MESNISTIISIIALIGTISIWLLWLCDSIKLSIIGLDTFIGVIVALLALIFTIAIGYQIINAIEIKGKMVELEQRQARIDANYQNYIKLASNLQSGITGSAAELYYAKGEFFEAFVFYHSALYFAITADQTNQTGRLKQLYDILQLHWNYPVMDYKVGISEVNEYIEKIRNTQSYRNCLRNEYDDIIKLFWIKIHALGYE
;
A
#
# COMPACT_ATOMS: atom_id res chain seq x y z
N MET A 1 6.19 -10.84 25.60
CA MET A 1 6.33 -12.31 25.63
C MET A 1 6.70 -12.84 27.00
N GLU A 2 7.53 -12.16 27.78
CA GLU A 2 7.94 -12.58 29.16
C GLU A 2 6.78 -12.60 30.17
N SER A 3 5.83 -11.69 30.10
CA SER A 3 4.68 -11.62 31.02
C SER A 3 3.80 -12.88 30.97
N ASN A 4 3.63 -13.49 29.80
CA ASN A 4 2.79 -14.68 29.65
C ASN A 4 3.43 -15.95 30.22
N ILE A 5 4.75 -16.05 30.17
CA ILE A 5 5.50 -17.20 30.72
C ILE A 5 5.41 -17.16 32.24
N SER A 6 5.59 -15.99 32.85
CA SER A 6 5.46 -15.81 34.30
C SER A 6 4.05 -16.18 34.80
N THR A 7 3.01 -15.79 34.05
CA THR A 7 1.63 -16.13 34.42
C THR A 7 1.35 -17.63 34.31
N ILE A 8 1.87 -18.31 33.27
CA ILE A 8 1.75 -19.77 33.13
C ILE A 8 2.47 -20.52 34.27
N ILE A 9 3.69 -20.10 34.63
CA ILE A 9 4.43 -20.68 35.74
C ILE A 9 3.67 -20.50 37.05
N SER A 10 3.10 -19.33 37.31
CA SER A 10 2.26 -19.05 38.48
C SER A 10 1.03 -19.93 38.58
N ILE A 11 0.35 -20.16 37.46
CA ILE A 11 -0.83 -21.04 37.39
C ILE A 11 -0.42 -22.50 37.67
N ILE A 12 0.68 -22.97 37.09
CA ILE A 12 1.18 -24.33 37.33
C ILE A 12 1.58 -24.51 38.81
N ALA A 13 2.25 -23.51 39.40
CA ALA A 13 2.62 -23.54 40.81
C ALA A 13 1.38 -23.53 41.73
N LEU A 14 0.34 -22.76 41.38
CA LEU A 14 -0.92 -22.74 42.13
C LEU A 14 -1.64 -24.08 42.05
N ILE A 15 -1.71 -24.71 40.89
CA ILE A 15 -2.29 -26.04 40.72
C ILE A 15 -1.51 -27.08 41.52
N GLY A 16 -0.18 -27.03 41.50
CA GLY A 16 0.67 -27.90 42.24
C GLY A 16 0.46 -27.78 43.77
N THR A 17 0.36 -26.56 44.29
CA THR A 17 0.12 -26.31 45.72
C THR A 17 -1.28 -26.76 46.15
N ILE A 18 -2.30 -26.54 45.34
CA ILE A 18 -3.67 -27.02 45.60
C ILE A 18 -3.70 -28.56 45.61
N SER A 19 -2.98 -29.21 44.68
CA SER A 19 -2.90 -30.66 44.59
C SER A 19 -2.25 -31.29 45.80
N ILE A 20 -1.12 -30.69 46.26
CA ILE A 20 -0.40 -31.14 47.49
C ILE A 20 -1.30 -30.94 48.72
N TRP A 21 -2.01 -29.82 48.81
CA TRP A 21 -2.91 -29.53 49.91
C TRP A 21 -4.12 -30.52 49.94
N LEU A 22 -4.65 -30.87 48.82
CA LEU A 22 -5.71 -31.88 48.67
C LEU A 22 -5.21 -33.26 49.03
N LEU A 23 -3.99 -33.66 48.65
CA LEU A 23 -3.39 -34.93 49.06
C LEU A 23 -3.17 -34.99 50.58
N TRP A 24 -2.71 -33.91 51.21
CA TRP A 24 -2.57 -33.80 52.65
C TRP A 24 -3.90 -33.89 53.39
N LEU A 25 -4.96 -33.25 52.83
CA LEU A 25 -6.33 -33.33 53.35
C LEU A 25 -6.89 -34.77 53.24
N CYS A 26 -6.62 -35.45 52.12
CA CYS A 26 -6.99 -36.84 51.92
C CYS A 26 -6.29 -37.82 52.88
N ASP A 27 -5.00 -37.57 53.20
CA ASP A 27 -4.25 -38.37 54.16
C ASP A 27 -4.73 -38.14 55.62
N SER A 28 -5.17 -36.90 55.92
CA SER A 28 -5.74 -36.52 57.21
C SER A 28 -7.15 -37.04 57.45
N ILE A 29 -7.93 -37.29 56.40
CA ILE A 29 -9.24 -37.94 56.45
C ILE A 29 -9.00 -39.42 56.21
N LYS A 30 -9.13 -40.26 57.28
CA LYS A 30 -8.96 -41.69 57.17
C LYS A 30 -9.76 -42.25 56.02
N LEU A 31 -9.10 -42.60 54.92
CA LEU A 31 -9.62 -42.96 53.61
C LEU A 31 -10.53 -44.22 53.61
N SER A 32 -10.77 -44.83 54.76
CA SER A 32 -11.57 -46.03 54.89
C SER A 32 -13.09 -45.84 54.69
N ILE A 33 -13.55 -44.59 54.50
CA ILE A 33 -14.98 -44.27 54.43
C ILE A 33 -15.38 -43.65 53.05
N ILE A 34 -14.42 -43.25 52.25
CA ILE A 34 -14.73 -42.62 50.92
C ILE A 34 -14.79 -43.74 49.88
N GLY A 35 -15.97 -44.02 49.38
CA GLY A 35 -16.14 -44.99 48.29
C GLY A 35 -15.41 -44.53 47.02
N LEU A 36 -14.97 -45.50 46.22
CA LEU A 36 -14.24 -45.25 44.93
C LEU A 36 -14.97 -44.27 44.04
N ASP A 37 -16.33 -44.29 44.05
CA ASP A 37 -17.18 -43.40 43.27
C ASP A 37 -17.04 -41.91 43.65
N THR A 38 -16.90 -41.63 44.95
CA THR A 38 -16.70 -40.26 45.46
C THR A 38 -15.31 -39.72 45.04
N PHE A 39 -14.29 -40.57 45.07
CA PHE A 39 -12.94 -40.22 44.63
C PHE A 39 -12.90 -39.91 43.14
N ILE A 40 -13.54 -40.73 42.30
CA ILE A 40 -13.68 -40.47 40.85
C ILE A 40 -14.46 -39.16 40.59
N GLY A 41 -15.53 -38.93 41.35
CA GLY A 41 -16.32 -37.70 41.26
C GLY A 41 -15.49 -36.44 41.53
N VAL A 42 -14.60 -36.45 42.53
CA VAL A 42 -13.71 -35.33 42.87
C VAL A 42 -12.70 -35.09 41.73
N ILE A 43 -12.11 -36.15 41.16
CA ILE A 43 -11.14 -36.02 40.06
C ILE A 43 -11.84 -35.40 38.81
N VAL A 44 -13.03 -35.89 38.48
CA VAL A 44 -13.81 -35.37 37.34
C VAL A 44 -14.16 -33.90 37.55
N ALA A 45 -14.58 -33.50 38.76
CA ALA A 45 -14.88 -32.11 39.08
C ALA A 45 -13.65 -31.21 38.96
N LEU A 46 -12.49 -31.67 39.41
CA LEU A 46 -11.19 -30.96 39.27
C LEU A 46 -10.80 -30.79 37.81
N LEU A 47 -10.89 -31.83 37.01
CA LEU A 47 -10.60 -31.77 35.58
C LEU A 47 -11.58 -30.81 34.88
N ALA A 48 -12.87 -30.84 35.18
CA ALA A 48 -13.84 -29.92 34.64
C ALA A 48 -13.50 -28.45 34.98
N LEU A 49 -13.04 -28.18 36.20
CA LEU A 49 -12.59 -26.84 36.62
C LEU A 49 -11.38 -26.37 35.80
N ILE A 50 -10.38 -27.23 35.63
CA ILE A 50 -9.19 -26.93 34.86
C ILE A 50 -9.53 -26.64 33.41
N PHE A 51 -10.39 -27.45 32.78
CA PHE A 51 -10.86 -27.21 31.41
C PHE A 51 -11.62 -25.89 31.28
N THR A 52 -12.46 -25.55 32.24
CA THR A 52 -13.23 -24.31 32.24
C THR A 52 -12.29 -23.10 32.29
N ILE A 53 -11.25 -23.12 33.12
CA ILE A 53 -10.26 -22.07 33.21
C ILE A 53 -9.45 -21.99 31.93
N ALA A 54 -9.03 -23.11 31.34
CA ALA A 54 -8.27 -23.15 30.09
C ALA A 54 -9.07 -22.57 28.91
N ILE A 55 -10.34 -22.94 28.79
CA ILE A 55 -11.24 -22.41 27.76
C ILE A 55 -11.45 -20.90 27.97
N GLY A 56 -11.69 -20.44 29.18
CA GLY A 56 -11.84 -19.03 29.52
C GLY A 56 -10.60 -18.22 29.09
N TYR A 57 -9.41 -18.73 29.40
CA TYR A 57 -8.16 -18.10 29.00
C TYR A 57 -7.98 -18.03 27.46
N GLN A 58 -8.35 -19.10 26.74
CA GLN A 58 -8.29 -19.12 25.29
C GLN A 58 -9.25 -18.08 24.65
N ILE A 59 -10.44 -17.92 25.23
CA ILE A 59 -11.41 -16.92 24.76
C ILE A 59 -10.86 -15.50 24.95
N ILE A 60 -10.30 -15.20 26.13
CA ILE A 60 -9.68 -13.89 26.40
C ILE A 60 -8.54 -13.60 25.42
N ASN A 61 -7.66 -14.56 25.21
CA ASN A 61 -6.58 -14.44 24.24
C ASN A 61 -7.09 -14.22 22.81
N ALA A 62 -8.12 -14.93 22.41
CA ALA A 62 -8.71 -14.77 21.08
C ALA A 62 -9.30 -13.37 20.88
N ILE A 63 -9.95 -12.81 21.90
CA ILE A 63 -10.48 -11.44 21.86
C ILE A 63 -9.35 -10.41 21.77
N GLU A 64 -8.28 -10.59 22.55
CA GLU A 64 -7.11 -9.69 22.52
C GLU A 64 -6.41 -9.71 21.16
N ILE A 65 -6.20 -10.91 20.59
CA ILE A 65 -5.61 -11.08 19.26
C ILE A 65 -6.48 -10.41 18.20
N LYS A 66 -7.80 -10.60 18.25
CA LYS A 66 -8.73 -9.93 17.32
C LYS A 66 -8.67 -8.41 17.45
N GLY A 67 -8.58 -7.88 18.65
CA GLY A 67 -8.41 -6.44 18.87
C GLY A 67 -7.12 -5.90 18.26
N LYS A 68 -6.00 -6.61 18.45
CA LYS A 68 -4.71 -6.25 17.85
C LYS A 68 -4.72 -6.34 16.32
N MET A 69 -5.41 -7.33 15.74
CA MET A 69 -5.59 -7.43 14.29
C MET A 69 -6.32 -6.21 13.73
N VAL A 70 -7.44 -5.81 14.32
CA VAL A 70 -8.18 -4.62 13.89
C VAL A 70 -7.31 -3.35 13.98
N GLU A 71 -6.53 -3.20 15.04
CA GLU A 71 -5.61 -2.08 15.17
C GLU A 71 -4.52 -2.08 14.08
N LEU A 72 -3.96 -3.25 13.75
CA LEU A 72 -2.98 -3.39 12.69
C LEU A 72 -3.58 -3.06 11.31
N GLU A 73 -4.78 -3.54 11.02
CA GLU A 73 -5.49 -3.20 9.78
C GLU A 73 -5.73 -1.69 9.65
N GLN A 74 -6.13 -1.02 10.75
CA GLN A 74 -6.30 0.43 10.75
C GLN A 74 -4.98 1.18 10.56
N ARG A 75 -3.88 0.69 11.16
CA ARG A 75 -2.55 1.27 10.96
C ARG A 75 -2.08 1.09 9.51
N GLN A 76 -2.30 -0.10 8.94
CA GLN A 76 -1.97 -0.37 7.54
C GLN A 76 -2.75 0.56 6.60
N ALA A 77 -4.06 0.70 6.79
CA ALA A 77 -4.88 1.60 5.99
C ALA A 77 -4.41 3.06 6.07
N ARG A 78 -3.97 3.53 7.25
CA ARG A 78 -3.38 4.89 7.41
C ARG A 78 -2.05 5.02 6.68
N ILE A 79 -1.18 4.01 6.75
CA ILE A 79 0.10 3.99 6.04
C ILE A 79 -0.14 4.06 4.53
N ASP A 80 -1.06 3.25 4.02
CA ASP A 80 -1.39 3.22 2.60
C ASP A 80 -1.97 4.56 2.12
N ALA A 81 -2.87 5.18 2.90
CA ALA A 81 -3.40 6.51 2.60
C ALA A 81 -2.30 7.58 2.59
N ASN A 82 -1.40 7.57 3.56
CA ASN A 82 -0.26 8.50 3.61
C ASN A 82 0.68 8.29 2.42
N TYR A 83 0.97 7.05 2.07
CA TYR A 83 1.81 6.71 0.93
C TYR A 83 1.22 7.25 -0.38
N GLN A 84 -0.09 7.08 -0.60
CA GLN A 84 -0.77 7.64 -1.77
C GLN A 84 -0.71 9.18 -1.79
N ASN A 85 -0.85 9.83 -0.64
CA ASN A 85 -0.70 11.27 -0.54
C ASN A 85 0.73 11.74 -0.87
N TYR A 86 1.76 11.01 -0.44
CA TYR A 86 3.15 11.31 -0.79
C TYR A 86 3.40 11.15 -2.29
N ILE A 87 2.88 10.09 -2.92
CA ILE A 87 2.98 9.91 -4.38
C ILE A 87 2.34 11.10 -5.10
N LYS A 88 1.13 11.50 -4.71
CA LYS A 88 0.44 12.65 -5.31
C LYS A 88 1.24 13.94 -5.15
N LEU A 89 1.80 14.20 -3.97
CA LEU A 89 2.61 15.39 -3.70
C LEU A 89 3.90 15.38 -4.54
N ALA A 90 4.62 14.28 -4.57
CA ALA A 90 5.85 14.12 -5.36
C ALA A 90 5.57 14.32 -6.86
N SER A 91 4.50 13.71 -7.37
CA SER A 91 4.07 13.86 -8.76
C SER A 91 3.66 15.31 -9.07
N ASN A 92 3.04 15.99 -8.13
CA ASN A 92 2.66 17.40 -8.27
C ASN A 92 3.90 18.30 -8.41
N LEU A 93 4.89 18.11 -7.55
CA LEU A 93 6.16 18.81 -7.62
C LEU A 93 6.89 18.51 -8.94
N GLN A 94 6.97 17.24 -9.31
CA GLN A 94 7.64 16.83 -10.55
C GLN A 94 6.94 17.41 -11.79
N SER A 95 5.58 17.43 -11.81
CA SER A 95 4.82 18.10 -12.88
C SER A 95 5.13 19.59 -12.97
N GLY A 96 5.31 20.26 -11.84
CA GLY A 96 5.71 21.67 -11.79
C GLY A 96 7.11 21.89 -12.36
N ILE A 97 8.08 21.09 -11.93
CA ILE A 97 9.48 21.18 -12.37
C ILE A 97 9.60 20.93 -13.88
N THR A 98 9.01 19.82 -14.36
CA THR A 98 9.06 19.46 -15.79
C THR A 98 8.27 20.44 -16.65
N GLY A 99 7.14 20.95 -16.14
CA GLY A 99 6.39 22.01 -16.80
C GLY A 99 7.19 23.30 -16.94
N SER A 100 7.88 23.74 -15.89
CA SER A 100 8.75 24.94 -15.96
C SER A 100 9.94 24.74 -16.90
N ALA A 101 10.51 23.53 -16.93
CA ALA A 101 11.56 23.21 -17.91
C ALA A 101 11.01 23.29 -19.35
N ALA A 102 9.82 22.72 -19.59
CA ALA A 102 9.16 22.82 -20.90
C ALA A 102 8.94 24.25 -21.35
N GLU A 103 8.44 25.12 -20.45
CA GLU A 103 8.26 26.55 -20.72
C GLU A 103 9.58 27.24 -21.08
N LEU A 104 10.68 26.89 -20.38
CA LEU A 104 12.01 27.43 -20.66
C LEU A 104 12.50 27.03 -22.05
N TYR A 105 12.38 25.77 -22.44
CA TYR A 105 12.75 25.29 -23.76
C TYR A 105 11.86 25.91 -24.85
N TYR A 106 10.56 26.01 -24.58
CA TYR A 106 9.62 26.68 -25.48
C TYR A 106 10.02 28.16 -25.73
N ALA A 107 10.37 28.90 -24.67
CA ALA A 107 10.79 30.27 -24.76
C ALA A 107 12.12 30.46 -25.54
N LYS A 108 12.99 29.45 -25.53
CA LYS A 108 14.22 29.42 -26.32
C LYS A 108 13.99 29.05 -27.80
N GLY A 109 12.79 28.59 -28.17
CA GLY A 109 12.50 28.05 -29.50
C GLY A 109 12.98 26.60 -29.70
N GLU A 110 13.35 25.90 -28.64
CA GLU A 110 13.74 24.47 -28.62
C GLU A 110 12.46 23.61 -28.45
N PHE A 111 11.66 23.54 -29.51
CA PHE A 111 10.29 23.03 -29.40
C PHE A 111 10.19 21.52 -29.27
N PHE A 112 11.16 20.76 -29.79
CA PHE A 112 11.20 19.31 -29.58
C PHE A 112 11.48 18.99 -28.11
N GLU A 113 12.44 19.64 -27.50
CA GLU A 113 12.78 19.50 -26.09
C GLU A 113 11.61 19.92 -25.20
N ALA A 114 10.97 21.02 -25.52
CA ALA A 114 9.73 21.45 -24.84
C ALA A 114 8.65 20.37 -24.91
N PHE A 115 8.49 19.71 -26.06
CA PHE A 115 7.52 18.64 -26.25
C PHE A 115 7.81 17.43 -25.35
N VAL A 116 9.07 17.01 -25.25
CA VAL A 116 9.50 15.92 -24.35
C VAL A 116 9.14 16.25 -22.89
N PHE A 117 9.52 17.46 -22.44
CA PHE A 117 9.26 17.89 -21.07
C PHE A 117 7.76 18.09 -20.78
N TYR A 118 6.96 18.56 -21.72
CA TYR A 118 5.50 18.63 -21.55
C TYR A 118 4.84 17.24 -21.45
N HIS A 119 5.36 16.22 -22.16
CA HIS A 119 4.90 14.84 -21.99
C HIS A 119 5.13 14.33 -20.57
N SER A 120 6.35 14.55 -20.07
CA SER A 120 6.69 14.25 -18.69
C SER A 120 5.76 14.96 -17.70
N ALA A 121 5.57 16.27 -17.91
CA ALA A 121 4.69 17.07 -17.07
C ALA A 121 3.23 16.61 -17.11
N LEU A 122 2.74 16.18 -18.27
CA LEU A 122 1.39 15.60 -18.41
C LEU A 122 1.25 14.30 -17.61
N TYR A 123 2.20 13.39 -17.73
CA TYR A 123 2.20 12.14 -16.98
C TYR A 123 2.14 12.39 -15.46
N PHE A 124 2.98 13.26 -14.95
CA PHE A 124 2.99 13.59 -13.52
C PHE A 124 1.72 14.35 -13.08
N ALA A 125 1.16 15.20 -13.94
CA ALA A 125 -0.13 15.84 -13.67
C ALA A 125 -1.28 14.83 -13.53
N ILE A 126 -1.30 13.81 -14.39
CA ILE A 126 -2.27 12.70 -14.32
C ILE A 126 -2.09 11.92 -13.02
N THR A 127 -0.85 11.57 -12.67
CA THR A 127 -0.54 10.81 -11.45
C THR A 127 -0.88 11.59 -10.19
N ALA A 128 -0.71 12.91 -10.21
CA ALA A 128 -1.08 13.80 -9.11
C ALA A 128 -2.58 14.10 -9.04
N ASP A 129 -3.38 13.63 -10.00
CA ASP A 129 -4.81 13.92 -10.10
C ASP A 129 -5.12 15.43 -10.26
N GLN A 130 -4.25 16.13 -11.02
CA GLN A 130 -4.40 17.56 -11.29
C GLN A 130 -5.51 17.83 -12.29
N THR A 131 -6.20 18.95 -12.13
CA THR A 131 -7.28 19.40 -13.05
C THR A 131 -6.78 20.00 -14.37
N ASN A 132 -5.49 20.38 -14.46
CA ASN A 132 -4.94 21.08 -15.64
C ASN A 132 -4.38 20.16 -16.73
N GLN A 133 -4.94 18.98 -16.89
CA GLN A 133 -4.51 18.01 -17.91
C GLN A 133 -4.81 18.52 -19.33
N THR A 134 -5.97 19.12 -19.53
CA THR A 134 -6.41 19.68 -20.83
C THR A 134 -5.51 20.82 -21.32
N GLY A 135 -5.05 21.69 -20.41
CA GLY A 135 -4.11 22.75 -20.75
C GLY A 135 -2.78 22.21 -21.27
N ARG A 136 -2.26 21.12 -20.68
CA ARG A 136 -1.03 20.47 -21.14
C ARG A 136 -1.20 19.75 -22.48
N LEU A 137 -2.33 19.11 -22.72
CA LEU A 137 -2.65 18.53 -24.04
C LEU A 137 -2.65 19.60 -25.12
N LYS A 138 -3.24 20.76 -24.86
CA LYS A 138 -3.21 21.89 -25.78
C LYS A 138 -1.79 22.34 -26.07
N GLN A 139 -0.92 22.47 -25.07
CA GLN A 139 0.49 22.85 -25.28
C GLN A 139 1.24 21.85 -26.17
N LEU A 140 1.03 20.54 -25.96
CA LEU A 140 1.61 19.51 -26.83
C LEU A 140 1.12 19.61 -28.25
N TYR A 141 -0.18 19.84 -28.44
CA TYR A 141 -0.77 20.01 -29.77
C TYR A 141 -0.24 21.26 -30.48
N ASP A 142 -0.17 22.40 -29.78
CA ASP A 142 0.29 23.67 -30.33
C ASP A 142 1.76 23.58 -30.79
N ILE A 143 2.63 22.89 -30.06
CA ILE A 143 4.02 22.65 -30.47
C ILE A 143 4.07 21.89 -31.79
N LEU A 144 3.30 20.80 -31.90
CA LEU A 144 3.33 19.98 -33.11
C LEU A 144 2.76 20.70 -34.33
N GLN A 145 1.75 21.54 -34.14
CA GLN A 145 1.07 22.23 -35.23
C GLN A 145 1.80 23.51 -35.68
N LEU A 146 2.26 24.32 -34.72
CA LEU A 146 2.65 25.70 -34.99
C LEU A 146 4.18 25.92 -34.93
N HIS A 147 4.89 25.10 -34.14
CA HIS A 147 6.25 25.40 -33.71
C HIS A 147 7.26 24.25 -33.89
N TRP A 148 6.87 23.20 -34.61
CA TRP A 148 7.77 22.05 -34.78
C TRP A 148 9.06 22.43 -35.51
N ASN A 149 10.20 22.15 -34.90
CA ASN A 149 11.53 22.36 -35.46
C ASN A 149 12.44 21.15 -35.24
N TYR A 150 13.69 21.23 -35.75
CA TYR A 150 14.69 20.20 -35.52
C TYR A 150 15.16 20.22 -34.07
N PRO A 151 15.33 19.04 -33.42
CA PRO A 151 15.81 18.95 -32.06
C PRO A 151 17.27 19.34 -31.94
N VAL A 152 17.64 19.98 -30.83
CA VAL A 152 19.00 20.30 -30.44
C VAL A 152 19.62 19.11 -29.67
N MET A 153 18.81 18.38 -28.92
CA MET A 153 19.24 17.19 -28.17
C MET A 153 19.38 15.96 -29.08
N ASP A 154 20.02 14.92 -28.55
CA ASP A 154 20.05 13.61 -29.23
C ASP A 154 18.62 13.11 -29.46
N TYR A 155 18.24 13.08 -30.73
CA TYR A 155 16.90 12.75 -31.19
C TYR A 155 16.42 11.37 -30.74
N LYS A 156 17.31 10.37 -30.76
CA LYS A 156 16.97 9.00 -30.35
C LYS A 156 16.61 8.93 -28.87
N VAL A 157 17.32 9.67 -28.03
CA VAL A 157 17.03 9.76 -26.60
C VAL A 157 15.68 10.41 -26.38
N GLY A 158 15.41 11.55 -27.01
CA GLY A 158 14.13 12.24 -26.87
C GLY A 158 12.93 11.43 -27.33
N ILE A 159 13.03 10.70 -28.48
CA ILE A 159 11.97 9.78 -28.92
C ILE A 159 11.75 8.65 -27.91
N SER A 160 12.84 8.07 -27.39
CA SER A 160 12.75 7.00 -26.40
C SER A 160 12.02 7.47 -25.14
N GLU A 161 12.33 8.68 -24.66
CA GLU A 161 11.65 9.28 -23.50
C GLU A 161 10.15 9.53 -23.78
N VAL A 162 9.82 10.08 -24.95
CA VAL A 162 8.41 10.29 -25.34
C VAL A 162 7.68 8.95 -25.36
N ASN A 163 8.26 7.90 -25.95
CA ASN A 163 7.65 6.58 -25.97
C ASN A 163 7.41 6.02 -24.57
N GLU A 164 8.35 6.17 -23.67
CA GLU A 164 8.21 5.75 -22.29
C GLU A 164 7.01 6.45 -21.61
N TYR A 165 6.85 7.76 -21.81
CA TYR A 165 5.70 8.49 -21.28
C TYR A 165 4.39 8.15 -21.98
N ILE A 166 4.39 7.86 -23.29
CA ILE A 166 3.19 7.37 -24.00
C ILE A 166 2.67 6.09 -23.32
N GLU A 167 3.55 5.12 -23.08
CA GLU A 167 3.16 3.87 -22.43
C GLU A 167 2.68 4.10 -21.00
N LYS A 168 3.38 4.92 -20.22
CA LYS A 168 2.97 5.28 -18.87
C LYS A 168 1.59 5.94 -18.84
N ILE A 169 1.33 6.91 -19.72
CA ILE A 169 0.06 7.63 -19.80
C ILE A 169 -1.08 6.69 -20.21
N ARG A 170 -0.88 5.85 -21.22
CA ARG A 170 -1.88 4.87 -21.70
C ARG A 170 -2.29 3.87 -20.63
N ASN A 171 -1.42 3.57 -19.70
CA ASN A 171 -1.71 2.68 -18.57
C ASN A 171 -2.50 3.37 -17.44
N THR A 172 -2.68 4.68 -17.48
CA THR A 172 -3.46 5.39 -16.46
C THR A 172 -4.96 5.26 -16.67
N GLN A 173 -5.72 5.37 -15.57
CA GLN A 173 -7.19 5.39 -15.66
C GLN A 173 -7.73 6.68 -16.30
N SER A 174 -7.06 7.81 -16.09
CA SER A 174 -7.42 9.11 -16.69
C SER A 174 -7.36 9.07 -18.22
N TYR A 175 -6.36 8.41 -18.80
CA TYR A 175 -6.30 8.18 -20.23
C TYR A 175 -7.53 7.43 -20.74
N ARG A 176 -7.88 6.32 -20.08
CA ARG A 176 -9.02 5.48 -20.50
C ARG A 176 -10.36 6.19 -20.42
N ASN A 177 -10.52 7.06 -19.44
CA ASN A 177 -11.80 7.71 -19.15
C ASN A 177 -12.02 9.02 -19.93
N CYS A 178 -10.97 9.85 -20.07
CA CYS A 178 -11.16 11.23 -20.50
C CYS A 178 -10.20 11.69 -21.62
N LEU A 179 -8.98 11.18 -21.68
CA LEU A 179 -7.93 11.76 -22.50
C LEU A 179 -7.66 11.03 -23.81
N ARG A 180 -8.22 9.84 -24.00
CA ARG A 180 -7.84 8.90 -25.07
C ARG A 180 -7.87 9.52 -26.45
N ASN A 181 -8.97 10.14 -26.83
CA ASN A 181 -9.14 10.64 -28.18
C ASN A 181 -8.19 11.79 -28.49
N GLU A 182 -8.15 12.80 -27.62
CA GLU A 182 -7.29 13.98 -27.79
C GLU A 182 -5.82 13.61 -27.75
N TYR A 183 -5.43 12.74 -26.83
CA TYR A 183 -4.05 12.31 -26.69
C TYR A 183 -3.58 11.44 -27.85
N ASP A 184 -4.38 10.48 -28.31
CA ASP A 184 -4.03 9.63 -29.45
C ASP A 184 -3.89 10.44 -30.75
N ASP A 185 -4.65 11.52 -30.93
CA ASP A 185 -4.50 12.41 -32.09
C ASP A 185 -3.18 13.21 -32.01
N ILE A 186 -2.77 13.62 -30.81
CA ILE A 186 -1.44 14.25 -30.59
C ILE A 186 -0.34 13.26 -30.96
N ILE A 187 -0.42 12.02 -30.50
CA ILE A 187 0.59 11.00 -30.76
C ILE A 187 0.65 10.62 -32.24
N LYS A 188 -0.48 10.51 -32.94
CA LYS A 188 -0.48 10.33 -34.40
C LYS A 188 0.24 11.47 -35.12
N LEU A 189 -0.05 12.71 -34.73
CA LEU A 189 0.59 13.87 -35.31
C LEU A 189 2.10 13.89 -35.03
N PHE A 190 2.53 13.54 -33.83
CA PHE A 190 3.93 13.38 -33.48
C PHE A 190 4.64 12.40 -34.42
N TRP A 191 4.09 11.22 -34.62
CA TRP A 191 4.70 10.21 -35.50
C TRP A 191 4.75 10.66 -36.95
N ILE A 192 3.73 11.34 -37.44
CA ILE A 192 3.74 11.93 -38.79
C ILE A 192 4.94 12.90 -38.94
N LYS A 193 5.19 13.75 -37.94
CA LYS A 193 6.31 14.67 -37.92
C LYS A 193 7.66 13.98 -37.86
N ILE A 194 7.77 12.92 -37.06
CA ILE A 194 8.96 12.09 -36.89
C ILE A 194 9.34 11.40 -38.20
N HIS A 195 8.37 10.72 -38.83
CA HIS A 195 8.61 10.06 -40.12
C HIS A 195 8.97 11.03 -41.24
N ALA A 196 8.40 12.24 -41.23
CA ALA A 196 8.73 13.28 -42.21
C ALA A 196 10.20 13.74 -42.09
N LEU A 197 10.86 13.53 -40.95
CA LEU A 197 12.28 13.80 -40.72
C LEU A 197 13.19 12.61 -41.09
N GLY A 198 12.63 11.50 -41.59
CA GLY A 198 13.39 10.33 -42.04
C GLY A 198 13.83 9.38 -40.90
N TYR A 199 13.17 9.47 -39.75
CA TYR A 199 13.39 8.51 -38.64
C TYR A 199 12.33 7.42 -38.69
N GLU A 200 12.75 6.16 -38.77
CA GLU A 200 11.93 4.95 -38.69
C GLU A 200 11.82 4.44 -37.26
#